data_b08186ca70da2899fd5005e4306ad2cd
#
_entry.id   b08186ca70da2899fd5005e4306ad2cd
#
_cell.length_a   1.000
_cell.length_b   1.000
_cell.length_c   1.000
_cell.angle_alpha   90.00
_cell.angle_beta   90.00
_cell.angle_gamma   90.00
#
_symmetry.space_group_name_H-M   'P 1'
#
loop_
_entity.id
_entity.type
_entity.pdbx_description
1 polymer ?
#
loop_
_entity_poly.entity_id
_entity_poly.type
_entity_poly.pdbx_seq_one_letter_code
_entity_poly.pdbx_strand_id
1 'polypeptide(L)'
;MRNAFCAKVELLFTDNPYDIERLSDAILYAYDCKESQRTFFTTSAEFREKSLKIINNSQHEIVHICVDGGLIQYGLEDYIGDARKHARCDCLIFDDNRLLLVEFKMDVEPLTKDKTLWGNFSHAMTQIKDFYLYLKDRFLKSGDDLHAFYANINIIPIICMKYTPNIHPKRNAQRNNEKEKFRMATNLKIQSFCEYGL
;
A
#
# COMPACT_ATOMS: atom_id res chain seq x y z
N MET A 1 -1.41 -0.42 -25.21
CA MET A 1 -1.58 1.03 -24.92
C MET A 1 -1.57 1.17 -23.43
N ARG A 2 -0.65 1.93 -22.87
CA ARG A 2 -0.69 2.25 -21.43
C ARG A 2 -2.01 2.91 -21.08
N ASN A 3 -2.66 2.45 -20.03
CA ASN A 3 -3.84 3.12 -19.52
C ASN A 3 -3.45 4.55 -19.09
N ALA A 4 -4.27 5.51 -19.44
CA ALA A 4 -4.08 6.91 -19.10
C ALA A 4 -4.00 7.12 -17.56
N PHE A 5 -4.63 6.23 -16.77
CA PHE A 5 -4.55 6.27 -15.32
C PHE A 5 -3.14 5.96 -14.80
N CYS A 6 -2.53 4.85 -15.23
CA CYS A 6 -1.17 4.49 -14.83
C CYS A 6 -0.19 5.62 -15.13
N ALA A 7 -0.25 6.19 -16.34
CA ALA A 7 0.59 7.31 -16.72
C ALA A 7 0.40 8.54 -15.80
N LYS A 8 -0.84 8.83 -15.40
CA LYS A 8 -1.15 9.98 -14.54
C LYS A 8 -0.78 9.74 -13.07
N VAL A 9 -0.95 8.52 -12.55
CA VAL A 9 -0.45 8.16 -11.20
C VAL A 9 1.07 8.27 -11.17
N GLU A 10 1.74 7.74 -12.18
CA GLU A 10 3.18 7.90 -12.30
C GLU A 10 3.60 9.36 -12.28
N LEU A 11 2.93 10.24 -13.02
CA LEU A 11 3.23 11.68 -13.05
C LEU A 11 3.11 12.36 -11.66
N LEU A 12 2.32 11.84 -10.75
CA LEU A 12 2.26 12.36 -9.37
C LEU A 12 3.52 12.02 -8.55
N PHE A 13 4.38 11.10 -9.06
CA PHE A 13 5.54 10.56 -8.34
C PHE A 13 6.85 10.60 -9.15
N THR A 14 6.87 11.24 -10.34
CA THR A 14 7.91 11.03 -11.36
C THR A 14 9.14 11.91 -11.28
N ASP A 15 9.37 12.62 -10.21
CA ASP A 15 10.64 13.37 -10.12
C ASP A 15 11.86 12.46 -9.92
N ASN A 16 11.65 11.16 -9.62
CA ASN A 16 12.73 10.17 -9.54
C ASN A 16 12.36 8.84 -10.21
N PRO A 17 12.90 8.53 -11.40
CA PRO A 17 12.59 7.30 -12.13
C PRO A 17 13.02 6.00 -11.42
N TYR A 18 13.86 6.08 -10.39
CA TYR A 18 14.32 4.91 -9.63
C TYR A 18 13.29 4.38 -8.62
N ASP A 19 12.23 5.10 -8.36
CA ASP A 19 11.18 4.69 -7.43
C ASP A 19 10.04 3.94 -8.12
N ILE A 20 10.12 3.79 -9.44
CA ILE A 20 9.08 3.14 -10.26
C ILE A 20 9.66 1.89 -10.92
N GLU A 21 9.11 0.74 -10.59
CA GLU A 21 9.45 -0.55 -11.18
C GLU A 21 8.26 -1.10 -11.96
N ARG A 22 8.52 -1.79 -13.08
CA ARG A 22 7.50 -2.38 -13.95
C ARG A 22 7.84 -3.81 -14.28
N LEU A 23 6.94 -4.71 -13.99
CA LEU A 23 7.11 -6.15 -14.24
C LEU A 23 5.81 -6.74 -14.79
N SER A 24 5.93 -7.80 -15.60
CA SER A 24 4.80 -8.51 -16.21
C SER A 24 4.82 -10.02 -15.98
N ASP A 25 5.64 -10.48 -15.06
CA ASP A 25 5.77 -11.90 -14.75
C ASP A 25 4.52 -12.45 -14.05
N ALA A 26 4.30 -13.75 -14.19
CA ALA A 26 3.13 -14.42 -13.62
C ALA A 26 3.12 -14.41 -12.08
N ILE A 27 4.29 -14.35 -11.45
CA ILE A 27 4.44 -14.27 -10.00
C ILE A 27 5.44 -13.18 -9.67
N LEU A 28 5.04 -12.25 -8.84
CA LEU A 28 5.82 -11.10 -8.41
C LEU A 28 5.81 -11.00 -6.88
N TYR A 29 6.85 -10.42 -6.33
CA TYR A 29 7.00 -10.22 -4.90
C TYR A 29 7.33 -8.76 -4.60
N ALA A 30 6.48 -8.11 -3.81
CA ALA A 30 6.77 -6.79 -3.26
C ALA A 30 7.22 -6.95 -1.80
N TYR A 31 8.33 -6.35 -1.43
CA TYR A 31 8.86 -6.46 -0.06
C TYR A 31 9.48 -5.15 0.41
N ASP A 32 9.48 -4.96 1.73
CA ASP A 32 10.13 -3.85 2.41
C ASP A 32 11.55 -4.25 2.83
N CYS A 33 12.54 -3.47 2.40
CA CYS A 33 13.94 -3.64 2.75
C CYS A 33 14.35 -2.62 3.82
N LYS A 34 14.49 -3.07 5.05
CA LYS A 34 14.85 -2.22 6.18
C LYS A 34 16.22 -1.54 6.06
N GLU A 35 17.17 -2.22 5.41
CA GLU A 35 18.53 -1.71 5.24
C GLU A 35 18.58 -0.49 4.34
N SER A 36 17.80 -0.51 3.26
CA SER A 36 17.69 0.60 2.30
C SER A 36 16.55 1.56 2.62
N GLN A 37 15.66 1.21 3.56
CA GLN A 37 14.42 1.93 3.87
C GLN A 37 13.53 2.13 2.63
N ARG A 38 13.47 1.11 1.76
CA ARG A 38 12.74 1.15 0.48
C ARG A 38 12.00 -0.16 0.24
N THR A 39 10.92 -0.06 -0.50
CA THR A 39 10.23 -1.22 -1.05
C THR A 39 10.75 -1.55 -2.45
N PHE A 40 10.75 -2.84 -2.78
CA PHE A 40 11.21 -3.38 -4.06
C PHE A 40 10.18 -4.34 -4.63
N PHE A 41 10.24 -4.50 -5.96
CA PHE A 41 9.39 -5.40 -6.72
C PHE A 41 10.27 -6.36 -7.52
N THR A 42 10.09 -7.67 -7.36
CA THR A 42 10.99 -8.69 -7.91
C THR A 42 10.27 -9.96 -8.30
N THR A 43 10.88 -10.76 -9.17
CA THR A 43 10.46 -12.13 -9.50
C THR A 43 11.15 -13.19 -8.64
N SER A 44 12.18 -12.81 -7.85
CA SER A 44 12.96 -13.75 -7.03
C SER A 44 12.14 -14.30 -5.87
N ALA A 45 11.99 -15.62 -5.86
CA ALA A 45 11.26 -16.34 -4.81
C ALA A 45 11.99 -16.38 -3.45
N GLU A 46 13.25 -15.91 -3.36
CA GLU A 46 13.98 -15.85 -2.09
C GLU A 46 13.34 -14.87 -1.09
N PHE A 47 12.63 -13.86 -1.59
CA PHE A 47 11.92 -12.86 -0.76
C PHE A 47 10.50 -13.29 -0.36
N ARG A 48 10.03 -14.42 -0.83
CA ARG A 48 8.64 -14.89 -0.68
C ARG A 48 8.11 -14.85 0.76
N GLU A 49 8.94 -15.18 1.74
CA GLU A 49 8.54 -15.25 3.15
C GLU A 49 8.32 -13.88 3.81
N LYS A 50 8.87 -12.82 3.22
CA LYS A 50 8.85 -11.45 3.74
C LYS A 50 8.17 -10.46 2.78
N SER A 51 7.37 -10.97 1.85
CA SER A 51 6.79 -10.17 0.77
C SER A 51 5.28 -10.33 0.66
N LEU A 52 4.66 -9.39 -0.05
CA LEU A 52 3.36 -9.55 -0.65
C LEU A 52 3.56 -10.27 -1.99
N LYS A 53 3.05 -11.48 -2.11
CA LYS A 53 3.03 -12.22 -3.37
C LYS A 53 1.87 -11.73 -4.23
N ILE A 54 2.17 -11.33 -5.45
CA ILE A 54 1.20 -10.94 -6.49
C ILE A 54 1.13 -12.04 -7.53
N ILE A 55 -0.06 -12.57 -7.78
CA ILE A 55 -0.31 -13.55 -8.85
C ILE A 55 -0.91 -12.80 -10.03
N ASN A 56 -0.14 -12.66 -11.10
CA ASN A 56 -0.50 -11.96 -12.34
C ASN A 56 -0.79 -12.97 -13.45
N ASN A 57 -1.96 -13.60 -13.40
CA ASN A 57 -2.33 -14.64 -14.35
C ASN A 57 -2.37 -14.16 -15.81
N SER A 58 -2.67 -12.90 -16.00
CA SER A 58 -2.78 -12.29 -17.34
C SER A 58 -1.44 -11.80 -17.89
N GLN A 59 -0.38 -11.79 -17.07
CA GLN A 59 0.96 -11.32 -17.41
C GLN A 59 0.96 -9.91 -18.06
N HIS A 60 0.04 -9.04 -17.65
CA HIS A 60 0.06 -7.63 -18.05
C HIS A 60 1.05 -6.83 -17.18
N GLU A 61 1.39 -5.64 -17.63
CA GLU A 61 2.31 -4.76 -16.91
C GLU A 61 1.70 -4.35 -15.56
N ILE A 62 2.47 -4.56 -14.48
CA ILE A 62 2.17 -4.10 -13.14
C ILE A 62 3.22 -3.08 -12.75
N VAL A 63 2.79 -1.97 -12.20
CA VAL A 63 3.64 -0.89 -11.74
C VAL A 63 3.74 -0.90 -10.24
N HIS A 64 4.95 -0.79 -9.72
CA HIS A 64 5.25 -0.60 -8.32
C HIS A 64 5.89 0.77 -8.12
N ILE A 65 5.45 1.50 -7.11
CA ILE A 65 6.05 2.77 -6.68
C ILE A 65 6.42 2.65 -5.20
N CYS A 66 7.70 2.82 -4.89
CA CYS A 66 8.19 2.98 -3.53
C CYS A 66 7.74 4.34 -2.99
N VAL A 67 6.87 4.34 -2.00
CA VAL A 67 6.33 5.58 -1.43
C VAL A 67 7.18 6.09 -0.29
N ASP A 68 7.53 5.24 0.66
CA ASP A 68 8.18 5.68 1.90
C ASP A 68 9.60 6.24 1.66
N GLY A 69 10.41 5.59 0.83
CA GLY A 69 11.76 6.08 0.48
C GLY A 69 11.77 7.26 -0.48
N GLY A 70 10.77 7.37 -1.36
CA GLY A 70 10.70 8.36 -2.43
C GLY A 70 10.13 9.71 -2.00
N LEU A 71 9.03 9.73 -1.27
CA LEU A 71 8.29 10.95 -0.96
C LEU A 71 9.02 11.94 -0.05
N ILE A 72 9.97 11.48 0.75
CA ILE A 72 10.79 12.37 1.61
C ILE A 72 11.58 13.37 0.76
N GLN A 73 11.98 12.98 -0.46
CA GLN A 73 12.76 13.83 -1.36
C GLN A 73 11.92 14.87 -2.11
N TYR A 74 10.59 14.72 -2.15
CA TYR A 74 9.73 15.48 -3.08
C TYR A 74 8.93 16.61 -2.44
N GLY A 75 9.30 17.10 -1.26
CA GLY A 75 8.63 18.26 -0.66
C GLY A 75 7.16 18.04 -0.33
N LEU A 76 6.73 16.80 -0.20
CA LEU A 76 5.39 16.46 0.30
C LEU A 76 5.23 16.77 1.79
N GLU A 77 6.28 17.29 2.40
CA GLU A 77 6.30 17.79 3.77
C GLU A 77 5.25 18.88 4.00
N ASP A 78 4.98 19.72 3.00
CA ASP A 78 4.05 20.85 3.12
C ASP A 78 2.58 20.42 3.18
N TYR A 79 2.24 19.23 2.70
CA TYR A 79 0.86 18.78 2.68
C TYR A 79 0.40 18.16 4.01
N ILE A 80 1.31 17.50 4.70
CA ILE A 80 0.98 16.70 5.90
C ILE A 80 1.19 17.51 7.19
N GLY A 81 1.06 18.83 7.18
CA GLY A 81 1.16 19.71 8.32
C GLY A 81 1.62 19.08 9.65
N ASP A 82 2.73 19.51 10.12
CA ASP A 82 3.32 19.39 11.46
C ASP A 82 3.36 18.05 12.22
N ALA A 83 2.27 17.31 12.33
CA ALA A 83 2.22 16.16 13.24
C ALA A 83 2.25 14.79 12.53
N ARG A 84 2.16 14.74 11.20
CA ARG A 84 1.90 13.52 10.44
C ARG A 84 2.93 13.24 9.34
N LYS A 85 4.13 13.75 9.48
CA LYS A 85 5.24 13.58 8.53
C LYS A 85 5.58 12.12 8.17
N HIS A 86 4.93 11.15 8.80
CA HIS A 86 5.22 9.72 8.64
C HIS A 86 3.99 8.84 8.35
N ALA A 87 2.84 9.42 8.12
CA ALA A 87 1.63 8.65 7.84
C ALA A 87 1.50 8.32 6.35
N ARG A 88 2.37 7.44 5.86
CA ARG A 88 2.43 6.97 4.46
C ARG A 88 2.39 5.46 4.43
N CYS A 89 1.77 4.87 3.41
CA CYS A 89 1.97 3.45 3.13
C CYS A 89 3.34 3.22 2.48
N ASP A 90 3.86 2.01 2.59
CA ASP A 90 5.19 1.68 2.09
C ASP A 90 5.28 1.72 0.57
N CYS A 91 4.27 1.22 -0.15
CA CYS A 91 4.26 1.28 -1.61
C CYS A 91 2.85 1.31 -2.22
N LEU A 92 2.81 1.68 -3.50
CA LEU A 92 1.69 1.50 -4.41
C LEU A 92 2.01 0.37 -5.40
N ILE A 93 1.02 -0.48 -5.67
CA ILE A 93 1.09 -1.47 -6.75
C ILE A 93 -0.18 -1.33 -7.56
N PHE A 94 -0.08 -1.17 -8.87
CA PHE A 94 -1.26 -0.95 -9.68
C PHE A 94 -1.15 -1.52 -11.10
N ASP A 95 -2.32 -1.81 -11.63
CA ASP A 95 -2.57 -2.13 -13.03
C ASP A 95 -3.62 -1.15 -13.60
N ASP A 96 -4.17 -1.48 -14.75
CA ASP A 96 -5.15 -0.66 -15.45
C ASP A 96 -6.48 -0.47 -14.68
N ASN A 97 -6.79 -1.33 -13.72
CA ASN A 97 -8.09 -1.37 -13.06
C ASN A 97 -8.02 -1.32 -11.53
N ARG A 98 -6.84 -1.52 -10.95
CA ARG A 98 -6.66 -1.68 -9.51
C ARG A 98 -5.47 -0.87 -9.00
N LEU A 99 -5.63 -0.33 -7.80
CA LEU A 99 -4.59 0.38 -7.06
C LEU A 99 -4.50 -0.23 -5.66
N LEU A 100 -3.41 -0.91 -5.36
CA LEU A 100 -3.12 -1.45 -4.05
C LEU A 100 -2.33 -0.40 -3.25
N LEU A 101 -2.82 -0.09 -2.05
CA LEU A 101 -2.11 0.72 -1.04
C LEU A 101 -1.52 -0.26 -0.03
N VAL A 102 -0.22 -0.47 -0.06
CA VAL A 102 0.43 -1.55 0.70
C VAL A 102 1.25 -1.02 1.86
N GLU A 103 1.01 -1.57 3.03
CA GLU A 103 1.80 -1.37 4.24
C GLU A 103 2.34 -2.71 4.74
N PHE A 104 3.65 -2.82 4.94
CA PHE A 104 4.30 -4.05 5.40
C PHE A 104 4.45 -4.08 6.93
N LYS A 105 4.05 -5.19 7.53
CA LYS A 105 4.24 -5.50 8.96
C LYS A 105 4.71 -6.95 9.13
N MET A 106 5.68 -7.35 8.29
CA MET A 106 6.16 -8.73 8.18
C MET A 106 7.05 -9.16 9.34
N ASP A 107 7.79 -8.21 9.94
CA ASP A 107 8.72 -8.50 11.03
C ASP A 107 8.08 -8.45 12.43
N VAL A 108 6.78 -8.28 12.50
CA VAL A 108 6.07 -8.30 13.76
C VAL A 108 6.02 -9.72 14.25
N GLU A 109 6.83 -10.03 15.27
CA GLU A 109 6.80 -11.34 15.95
C GLU A 109 5.41 -11.60 16.51
N PRO A 110 4.87 -12.80 16.24
CA PRO A 110 3.44 -13.03 16.41
C PRO A 110 2.93 -13.01 17.85
N LEU A 111 3.73 -13.13 18.91
CA LEU A 111 3.12 -13.83 20.01
C LEU A 111 3.47 -13.48 21.43
N THR A 112 4.47 -12.73 21.71
CA THR A 112 4.80 -12.52 23.13
C THR A 112 4.32 -11.21 23.70
N LYS A 113 3.94 -10.26 22.86
CA LYS A 113 3.48 -8.93 23.32
C LYS A 113 2.26 -8.45 22.51
N ASP A 114 1.13 -8.91 22.91
CA ASP A 114 -0.18 -8.58 22.37
C ASP A 114 -0.45 -7.10 22.03
N LYS A 115 0.09 -6.19 22.83
CA LYS A 115 -0.04 -4.74 22.59
C LYS A 115 0.72 -4.28 21.34
N THR A 116 1.84 -4.92 21.04
CA THR A 116 2.70 -4.54 19.91
C THR A 116 2.06 -4.89 18.58
N LEU A 117 1.50 -6.10 18.46
CA LEU A 117 0.82 -6.54 17.23
C LEU A 117 -0.38 -5.64 16.92
N TRP A 118 -1.16 -5.33 17.95
CA TRP A 118 -2.31 -4.45 17.80
C TRP A 118 -1.90 -3.02 17.45
N GLY A 119 -0.90 -2.47 18.13
CA GLY A 119 -0.35 -1.15 17.84
C GLY A 119 0.13 -1.03 16.40
N ASN A 120 0.83 -2.04 15.89
CA ASN A 120 1.31 -2.09 14.52
C ASN A 120 0.17 -2.15 13.49
N PHE A 121 -0.88 -2.92 13.77
CA PHE A 121 -2.05 -2.99 12.90
C PHE A 121 -2.81 -1.66 12.83
N SER A 122 -3.04 -1.03 13.98
CA SER A 122 -3.71 0.27 14.07
C SER A 122 -2.87 1.38 13.40
N HIS A 123 -1.56 1.34 13.60
CA HIS A 123 -0.63 2.27 12.96
C HIS A 123 -0.62 2.11 11.43
N ALA A 124 -0.56 0.87 10.93
CA ALA A 124 -0.64 0.57 9.50
C ALA A 124 -1.93 1.10 8.87
N MET A 125 -3.07 0.90 9.53
CA MET A 125 -4.34 1.45 9.07
C MET A 125 -4.32 2.99 9.01
N THR A 126 -3.68 3.64 9.96
CA THR A 126 -3.55 5.10 9.97
C THR A 126 -2.68 5.57 8.81
N GLN A 127 -1.55 4.91 8.56
CA GLN A 127 -0.66 5.23 7.44
C GLN A 127 -1.39 5.12 6.10
N ILE A 128 -2.06 3.99 5.85
CA ILE A 128 -2.84 3.79 4.62
C ILE A 128 -3.98 4.81 4.49
N LYS A 129 -4.72 5.08 5.58
CA LYS A 129 -5.83 6.04 5.57
C LYS A 129 -5.36 7.44 5.20
N ASP A 130 -4.33 7.92 5.86
CA ASP A 130 -3.85 9.28 5.67
C ASP A 130 -3.24 9.45 4.28
N PHE A 131 -2.52 8.43 3.78
CA PHE A 131 -2.01 8.43 2.43
C PHE A 131 -3.13 8.35 1.37
N TYR A 132 -4.17 7.54 1.59
CA TYR A 132 -5.34 7.50 0.72
C TYR A 132 -6.04 8.86 0.62
N LEU A 133 -6.24 9.54 1.75
CA LEU A 133 -6.85 10.88 1.77
C LEU A 133 -5.99 11.91 1.04
N TYR A 134 -4.67 11.80 1.17
CA TYR A 134 -3.72 12.59 0.39
C TYR A 134 -3.86 12.34 -1.12
N LEU A 135 -3.84 11.08 -1.56
CA LEU A 135 -4.03 10.74 -2.97
C LEU A 135 -5.37 11.26 -3.51
N LYS A 136 -6.44 11.05 -2.75
CA LYS A 136 -7.77 11.54 -3.10
C LYS A 136 -7.79 13.05 -3.32
N ASP A 137 -7.16 13.80 -2.44
CA ASP A 137 -7.06 15.26 -2.58
C ASP A 137 -6.24 15.65 -3.83
N ARG A 138 -5.13 14.95 -4.08
CA ARG A 138 -4.32 15.15 -5.30
C ARG A 138 -5.11 14.85 -6.58
N PHE A 139 -5.86 13.77 -6.62
CA PHE A 139 -6.72 13.43 -7.76
C PHE A 139 -7.80 14.46 -7.97
N LEU A 140 -8.41 14.98 -6.91
CA LEU A 140 -9.43 16.03 -7.00
C LEU A 140 -8.86 17.37 -7.52
N LYS A 141 -7.63 17.71 -7.12
CA LYS A 141 -6.97 18.96 -7.51
C LYS A 141 -6.39 18.95 -8.94
N SER A 142 -6.12 17.78 -9.49
CA SER A 142 -5.47 17.64 -10.79
C SER A 142 -6.41 17.71 -12.00
N GLY A 143 -7.70 17.95 -11.78
CA GLY A 143 -8.69 18.20 -12.82
C GLY A 143 -9.63 17.03 -13.11
N ASP A 144 -10.64 17.30 -13.93
CA ASP A 144 -11.78 16.41 -14.20
C ASP A 144 -11.38 15.00 -14.69
N ASP A 145 -10.35 14.90 -15.50
CA ASP A 145 -9.87 13.62 -16.03
C ASP A 145 -9.45 12.63 -14.91
N LEU A 146 -8.70 13.09 -13.92
CA LEU A 146 -8.25 12.24 -12.83
C LEU A 146 -9.37 11.85 -11.88
N HIS A 147 -10.34 12.75 -11.68
CA HIS A 147 -11.54 12.42 -10.91
C HIS A 147 -12.36 11.30 -11.57
N ALA A 148 -12.56 11.38 -12.90
CA ALA A 148 -13.26 10.34 -13.65
C ALA A 148 -12.53 8.99 -13.61
N PHE A 149 -11.21 8.98 -13.68
CA PHE A 149 -10.40 7.78 -13.54
C PHE A 149 -10.45 7.19 -12.12
N TYR A 150 -10.34 8.05 -11.10
CA TYR A 150 -10.44 7.64 -9.71
C TYR A 150 -11.77 6.93 -9.40
N ALA A 151 -12.88 7.39 -9.97
CA ALA A 151 -14.19 6.79 -9.77
C ALA A 151 -14.30 5.37 -10.35
N ASN A 152 -13.45 5.00 -11.32
CA ASN A 152 -13.48 3.72 -12.02
C ASN A 152 -12.41 2.73 -11.55
N ILE A 153 -11.47 3.16 -10.67
CA ILE A 153 -10.41 2.29 -10.18
C ILE A 153 -10.82 1.60 -8.88
N ASN A 154 -10.50 0.31 -8.79
CA ASN A 154 -10.69 -0.45 -7.55
C ASN A 154 -9.49 -0.23 -6.62
N ILE A 155 -9.67 0.57 -5.57
CA ILE A 155 -8.64 0.87 -4.58
C ILE A 155 -8.71 -0.15 -3.44
N ILE A 156 -7.59 -0.82 -3.20
CA ILE A 156 -7.50 -1.94 -2.28
C ILE A 156 -6.40 -1.66 -1.25
N PRO A 157 -6.76 -1.29 -0.02
CA PRO A 157 -5.81 -1.11 1.06
C PRO A 157 -5.40 -2.47 1.64
N ILE A 158 -4.08 -2.73 1.70
CA ILE A 158 -3.50 -4.00 2.15
C ILE A 158 -2.52 -3.75 3.29
N ILE A 159 -2.71 -4.45 4.40
CA ILE A 159 -1.67 -4.64 5.41
C ILE A 159 -1.05 -6.01 5.17
N CYS A 160 0.16 -6.03 4.63
CA CYS A 160 0.91 -7.26 4.42
C CYS A 160 1.57 -7.67 5.75
N MET A 161 1.05 -8.74 6.35
CA MET A 161 1.54 -9.25 7.63
C MET A 161 1.42 -10.77 7.70
N LYS A 162 2.34 -11.41 8.41
CA LYS A 162 2.23 -12.84 8.71
C LYS A 162 0.97 -13.09 9.53
N TYR A 163 0.09 -13.91 9.00
CA TYR A 163 -1.14 -14.29 9.69
C TYR A 163 -0.83 -15.23 10.84
N THR A 164 -1.30 -14.90 12.05
CA THR A 164 -1.31 -15.80 13.18
C THR A 164 -2.74 -16.19 13.55
N PRO A 165 -3.10 -17.47 13.46
CA PRO A 165 -4.47 -17.93 13.68
C PRO A 165 -5.00 -17.78 15.11
N ASN A 166 -4.15 -17.55 16.09
CA ASN A 166 -4.49 -17.58 17.52
C ASN A 166 -4.78 -16.22 18.16
N ILE A 167 -5.47 -15.33 17.47
CA ILE A 167 -5.87 -14.04 18.05
C ILE A 167 -7.03 -14.27 19.03
N HIS A 168 -6.86 -13.85 20.28
CA HIS A 168 -7.89 -13.94 21.32
C HIS A 168 -9.19 -13.23 20.90
N PRO A 169 -10.42 -13.79 21.18
CA PRO A 169 -11.69 -13.24 20.72
C PRO A 169 -11.92 -11.77 21.01
N LYS A 170 -11.50 -11.27 22.19
CA LYS A 170 -11.59 -9.84 22.54
C LYS A 170 -10.81 -8.92 21.60
N ARG A 171 -9.70 -9.40 21.05
CA ARG A 171 -8.86 -8.65 20.11
C ARG A 171 -9.42 -8.66 18.70
N ASN A 172 -10.07 -9.76 18.32
CA ASN A 172 -10.80 -9.80 17.05
C ASN A 172 -11.92 -8.74 17.04
N ALA A 173 -12.64 -8.55 18.15
CA ALA A 173 -13.64 -7.51 18.27
C ALA A 173 -13.04 -6.10 18.13
N GLN A 174 -11.90 -5.84 18.79
CA GLN A 174 -11.21 -4.57 18.69
C GLN A 174 -10.68 -4.32 17.28
N ARG A 175 -10.06 -5.33 16.63
CA ARG A 175 -9.60 -5.26 15.26
C ARG A 175 -10.74 -4.97 14.28
N ASN A 176 -11.88 -5.61 14.46
CA ASN A 176 -13.07 -5.37 13.64
C ASN A 176 -13.61 -3.95 13.82
N ASN A 177 -13.62 -3.42 15.04
CA ASN A 177 -14.02 -2.05 15.32
C ASN A 177 -13.09 -1.03 14.63
N GLU A 178 -11.77 -1.25 14.68
CA GLU A 178 -10.81 -0.37 13.98
C GLU A 178 -10.96 -0.47 12.44
N LYS A 179 -11.19 -1.67 11.90
CA LYS A 179 -11.50 -1.85 10.47
C LYS A 179 -12.77 -1.11 10.07
N GLU A 180 -13.78 -1.12 10.92
CA GLU A 180 -15.02 -0.40 10.67
C GLU A 180 -14.81 1.12 10.72
N LYS A 181 -14.06 1.64 11.67
CA LYS A 181 -13.68 3.05 11.71
C LYS A 181 -12.91 3.47 10.45
N PHE A 182 -11.97 2.63 10.00
CA PHE A 182 -11.27 2.85 8.74
C PHE A 182 -12.26 2.91 7.55
N ARG A 183 -13.17 1.94 7.47
CA ARG A 183 -14.21 1.89 6.42
C ARG A 183 -15.09 3.13 6.43
N MET A 184 -15.51 3.60 7.59
CA MET A 184 -16.32 4.82 7.74
C MET A 184 -15.55 6.08 7.26
N ALA A 185 -14.26 6.14 7.52
CA ALA A 185 -13.43 7.30 7.15
C ALA A 185 -13.06 7.34 5.66
N THR A 186 -12.90 6.16 5.00
CA THR A 186 -12.34 6.05 3.65
C THR A 186 -13.33 5.50 2.63
N ASN A 187 -14.40 4.87 3.06
CA ASN A 187 -15.29 4.03 2.26
C ASN A 187 -14.59 2.81 1.62
N LEU A 188 -13.41 2.42 2.14
CA LEU A 188 -12.63 1.27 1.68
C LEU A 188 -12.65 0.16 2.74
N LYS A 189 -12.44 -1.08 2.29
CA LYS A 189 -12.33 -2.23 3.17
C LYS A 189 -10.87 -2.67 3.27
N ILE A 190 -10.24 -2.46 4.43
CA ILE A 190 -8.89 -2.91 4.69
C ILE A 190 -8.77 -4.43 4.61
N GLN A 191 -7.76 -4.91 3.92
CA GLN A 191 -7.42 -6.32 3.82
C GLN A 191 -6.11 -6.61 4.53
N SER A 192 -5.91 -7.84 4.98
CA SER A 192 -4.65 -8.25 5.59
C SER A 192 -4.31 -9.67 5.14
N PHE A 193 -3.32 -9.78 4.26
CA PHE A 193 -2.83 -11.01 3.67
C PHE A 193 -1.44 -10.78 3.04
N CYS A 194 -0.79 -11.88 2.65
CA CYS A 194 0.50 -11.85 1.98
C CYS A 194 0.46 -12.43 0.55
N GLU A 195 -0.73 -12.67 0.00
CA GLU A 195 -0.89 -13.13 -1.38
C GLU A 195 -2.12 -12.48 -2.01
N TYR A 196 -1.99 -11.96 -3.22
CA TYR A 196 -3.05 -11.29 -3.96
C TYR A 196 -3.07 -11.72 -5.42
N GLY A 197 -4.25 -12.08 -5.93
CA GLY A 197 -4.47 -12.40 -7.35
C GLY A 197 -4.96 -11.18 -8.14
N LEU A 198 -4.28 -10.89 -9.25
CA LEU A 198 -4.65 -9.87 -10.23
C LEU A 198 -5.39 -10.48 -11.41
#